data_3e8b043c10209282e15f8f85558a5840
#
_entry.id   3e8b043c10209282e15f8f85558a5840
#
_cell.length_a   1.000
_cell.length_b   1.000
_cell.length_c   1.000
_cell.angle_alpha   90.00
_cell.angle_beta   90.00
_cell.angle_gamma   90.00
#
_symmetry.space_group_name_H-M   'P 1'
#
loop_
_entity.id
_entity.type
_entity.pdbx_description
1 polymer ?
#
loop_
_entity_poly.entity_id
_entity_poly.type
_entity_poly.pdbx_seq_one_letter_code
_entity_poly.pdbx_strand_id
1 'polypeptide(L)'
;MSKKGTDFTRRDFLKTAGAAAAGSLLGATETVAKISENSGTELAVVPTRTFGKTGARVSILSLGGMFDIPSNQLLLRQAVKWGVTYWDTADCYEGGSSERGVGKFLDKYPETRKKIFLVTKSDARDPGGMTRLLNRSLERMKTDYVDLYFVHGISSIDELDDDTRVWAKKAKAEAKIKFFGFSTHSNMEECMLEAAKLSWIDGIMMTYNYRLMNKSKMQEAVAACTEAGIGLTAMKTQGGWSSDSSSAAKLVDSFIQKGFTDKQARLKAVWENPNIASVCSQMPNLTILMSNVAAAMGRTSLSARDLHLLDQYARETASNYCAGCSNICQTA
;
A
#
# COMPACT_ATOMS: atom_id res chain seq x y z
N MET A 1 -45.54 -34.68 -21.16
CA MET A 1 -44.07 -34.86 -21.09
C MET A 1 -43.48 -33.75 -20.23
N SER A 2 -43.23 -34.08 -18.98
CA SER A 2 -42.74 -33.15 -17.98
C SER A 2 -41.21 -33.05 -18.05
N LYS A 3 -40.65 -31.83 -18.26
CA LYS A 3 -39.21 -31.58 -18.15
C LYS A 3 -38.80 -31.52 -16.69
N LYS A 4 -38.01 -32.50 -16.26
CA LYS A 4 -37.33 -32.48 -14.95
C LYS A 4 -36.29 -31.37 -14.97
N GLY A 5 -36.50 -30.35 -14.13
CA GLY A 5 -35.45 -29.39 -13.77
C GLY A 5 -34.39 -30.08 -12.92
N THR A 6 -33.13 -29.97 -13.30
CA THR A 6 -31.98 -30.43 -12.51
C THR A 6 -31.75 -29.43 -11.37
N ASP A 7 -32.11 -29.81 -10.17
CA ASP A 7 -31.83 -29.04 -8.97
C ASP A 7 -30.30 -28.99 -8.75
N PHE A 8 -29.74 -27.78 -8.84
CA PHE A 8 -28.33 -27.51 -8.60
C PHE A 8 -28.09 -27.55 -7.06
N THR A 9 -27.35 -28.54 -6.57
CA THR A 9 -27.15 -28.76 -5.16
C THR A 9 -25.98 -27.94 -4.60
N ARG A 10 -26.00 -27.67 -3.26
CA ARG A 10 -24.85 -27.03 -2.56
C ARG A 10 -23.51 -27.74 -2.83
N ARG A 11 -23.55 -29.04 -3.10
CA ARG A 11 -22.37 -29.85 -3.40
C ARG A 11 -21.81 -29.57 -4.80
N ASP A 12 -22.69 -29.25 -5.76
CA ASP A 12 -22.31 -28.87 -7.15
C ASP A 12 -21.76 -27.44 -7.16
N PHE A 13 -22.33 -26.54 -6.34
CA PHE A 13 -21.78 -25.21 -6.11
C PHE A 13 -20.36 -25.26 -5.50
N LEU A 14 -20.13 -26.10 -4.51
CA LEU A 14 -18.79 -26.25 -3.90
C LEU A 14 -17.77 -26.88 -4.86
N LYS A 15 -18.18 -27.77 -5.74
CA LYS A 15 -17.31 -28.35 -6.78
C LYS A 15 -16.93 -27.31 -7.86
N THR A 16 -17.89 -26.48 -8.30
CA THR A 16 -17.62 -25.43 -9.30
C THR A 16 -16.87 -24.23 -8.70
N ALA A 17 -17.19 -23.82 -7.46
CA ALA A 17 -16.45 -22.78 -6.77
C ALA A 17 -15.04 -23.24 -6.36
N GLY A 18 -14.88 -24.53 -5.99
CA GLY A 18 -13.59 -25.15 -5.69
C GLY A 18 -12.68 -25.24 -6.92
N ALA A 19 -13.23 -25.55 -8.09
CA ALA A 19 -12.46 -25.62 -9.33
C ALA A 19 -12.00 -24.24 -9.84
N ALA A 20 -12.84 -23.21 -9.70
CA ALA A 20 -12.47 -21.85 -10.05
C ALA A 20 -11.44 -21.23 -9.07
N ALA A 21 -11.54 -21.55 -7.76
CA ALA A 21 -10.56 -21.14 -6.77
C ALA A 21 -9.24 -21.93 -6.88
N ALA A 22 -9.29 -23.23 -7.23
CA ALA A 22 -8.12 -24.05 -7.42
C ALA A 22 -7.32 -23.67 -8.68
N GLY A 23 -7.98 -23.28 -9.77
CA GLY A 23 -7.32 -22.83 -11.01
C GLY A 23 -6.50 -21.54 -10.80
N SER A 24 -7.01 -20.58 -10.03
CA SER A 24 -6.29 -19.33 -9.72
C SER A 24 -5.23 -19.51 -8.62
N LEU A 25 -5.41 -20.45 -7.70
CA LEU A 25 -4.43 -20.80 -6.65
C LEU A 25 -3.28 -21.64 -7.22
N LEU A 26 -3.56 -22.56 -8.14
CA LEU A 26 -2.51 -23.39 -8.77
C LEU A 26 -1.58 -22.54 -9.63
N GLY A 27 -2.08 -21.56 -10.38
CA GLY A 27 -1.24 -20.64 -11.15
C GLY A 27 -0.33 -19.76 -10.27
N ALA A 28 -0.83 -19.27 -9.13
CA ALA A 28 -0.05 -18.46 -8.20
C ALA A 28 0.95 -19.30 -7.39
N THR A 29 0.57 -20.51 -6.97
CA THR A 29 1.46 -21.43 -6.24
C THR A 29 2.51 -22.04 -7.15
N GLU A 30 2.19 -22.38 -8.40
CA GLU A 30 3.19 -22.84 -9.36
C GLU A 30 4.22 -21.78 -9.71
N THR A 31 3.83 -20.50 -9.81
CA THR A 31 4.78 -19.42 -10.08
C THR A 31 5.72 -19.20 -8.88
N VAL A 32 5.21 -19.26 -7.66
CA VAL A 32 6.03 -19.16 -6.45
C VAL A 32 6.86 -20.45 -6.22
N ALA A 33 6.30 -21.64 -6.52
CA ALA A 33 7.00 -22.91 -6.40
C ALA A 33 8.09 -23.08 -7.48
N LYS A 34 7.82 -22.72 -8.75
CA LYS A 34 8.81 -22.74 -9.83
C LYS A 34 9.97 -21.75 -9.62
N ILE A 35 9.73 -20.66 -8.89
CA ILE A 35 10.79 -19.74 -8.45
C ILE A 35 11.66 -20.39 -7.36
N SER A 36 11.11 -21.32 -6.58
CA SER A 36 11.81 -22.03 -5.49
C SER A 36 12.60 -23.27 -5.95
N GLU A 37 12.24 -23.90 -7.05
CA GLU A 37 12.83 -25.18 -7.48
C GLU A 37 13.98 -25.04 -8.49
N ASN A 38 14.15 -23.88 -9.11
CA ASN A 38 15.13 -23.71 -10.19
C ASN A 38 16.25 -22.76 -9.79
N SER A 39 17.23 -23.28 -9.08
CA SER A 39 18.59 -22.80 -8.85
C SER A 39 18.95 -22.65 -7.37
N GLY A 40 20.17 -22.98 -7.00
CA GLY A 40 20.87 -22.55 -5.80
C GLY A 40 21.16 -21.03 -5.81
N THR A 41 20.19 -20.21 -6.24
CA THR A 41 20.12 -18.76 -6.33
C THR A 41 19.19 -18.23 -5.26
N GLU A 42 19.54 -17.12 -4.66
CA GLU A 42 18.73 -16.34 -3.72
C GLU A 42 17.23 -16.36 -4.09
N LEU A 43 16.39 -16.68 -3.12
CA LEU A 43 14.93 -16.64 -3.32
C LEU A 43 14.56 -15.28 -3.91
N ALA A 44 13.93 -15.27 -5.07
CA ALA A 44 13.43 -14.03 -5.68
C ALA A 44 12.52 -13.31 -4.66
N VAL A 45 12.83 -12.06 -4.39
CA VAL A 45 12.11 -11.22 -3.42
C VAL A 45 11.49 -10.01 -4.12
N VAL A 46 10.50 -9.40 -3.48
CA VAL A 46 9.88 -8.16 -3.97
C VAL A 46 10.96 -7.12 -4.26
N PRO A 47 10.98 -6.51 -5.46
CA PRO A 47 11.94 -5.49 -5.83
C PRO A 47 11.89 -4.28 -4.91
N THR A 48 12.98 -3.53 -4.86
CA THR A 48 13.08 -2.30 -4.07
C THR A 48 13.33 -1.09 -4.97
N ARG A 49 12.89 0.09 -4.50
CA ARG A 49 13.19 1.41 -5.08
C ARG A 49 13.81 2.31 -4.02
N THR A 50 14.55 3.32 -4.47
CA THR A 50 15.05 4.37 -3.56
C THR A 50 13.91 5.28 -3.14
N PHE A 51 13.84 5.62 -1.85
CA PHE A 51 12.80 6.49 -1.30
C PHE A 51 13.29 7.94 -1.30
N GLY A 52 13.07 8.62 -2.41
CA GLY A 52 13.50 10.01 -2.61
C GLY A 52 14.99 10.24 -2.29
N LYS A 53 15.31 11.42 -1.76
CA LYS A 53 16.67 11.82 -1.35
C LYS A 53 17.19 11.11 -0.08
N THR A 54 16.35 10.31 0.58
CA THR A 54 16.72 9.63 1.84
C THR A 54 17.80 8.57 1.67
N GLY A 55 18.00 8.06 0.46
CA GLY A 55 18.88 6.93 0.16
C GLY A 55 18.35 5.57 0.65
N ALA A 56 17.25 5.54 1.41
CA ALA A 56 16.66 4.30 1.89
C ALA A 56 16.10 3.48 0.72
N ARG A 57 16.36 2.17 0.75
CA ARG A 57 15.78 1.21 -0.19
C ARG A 57 14.51 0.62 0.41
N VAL A 58 13.37 0.82 -0.23
CA VAL A 58 12.07 0.32 0.24
C VAL A 58 11.49 -0.67 -0.77
N SER A 59 10.79 -1.70 -0.27
CA SER A 59 10.07 -2.63 -1.17
C SER A 59 8.98 -1.87 -1.94
N ILE A 60 8.84 -2.16 -3.24
CA ILE A 60 7.81 -1.51 -4.08
C ILE A 60 6.38 -1.83 -3.64
N LEU A 61 6.21 -2.90 -2.85
CA LEU A 61 4.98 -3.28 -2.16
C LEU A 61 5.20 -3.10 -0.66
N SER A 62 4.37 -2.29 0.00
CA SER A 62 4.39 -2.15 1.45
C SER A 62 3.17 -2.81 2.09
N LEU A 63 3.37 -3.32 3.30
CA LEU A 63 2.35 -3.93 4.13
C LEU A 63 1.57 -2.83 4.85
N GLY A 64 0.34 -2.56 4.42
CA GLY A 64 -0.60 -1.67 5.10
C GLY A 64 -1.21 -2.38 6.31
N GLY A 65 -0.92 -1.90 7.49
CA GLY A 65 -1.21 -2.55 8.78
C GLY A 65 -2.58 -2.28 9.38
N MET A 66 -3.54 -1.74 8.63
CA MET A 66 -4.89 -1.48 9.13
C MET A 66 -5.74 -2.76 9.17
N PHE A 67 -5.31 -3.74 9.98
CA PHE A 67 -6.00 -5.02 10.22
C PHE A 67 -5.49 -5.67 11.52
N ASP A 68 -6.12 -6.76 11.97
CA ASP A 68 -5.74 -7.51 13.18
C ASP A 68 -4.36 -8.19 13.01
N ILE A 69 -3.29 -7.41 13.19
CA ILE A 69 -1.90 -7.90 13.15
C ILE A 69 -1.58 -8.86 14.31
N PRO A 70 -2.05 -8.63 15.57
CA PRO A 70 -1.79 -9.55 16.68
C PRO A 70 -2.13 -11.01 16.40
N SER A 71 -3.21 -11.28 15.67
CA SER A 71 -3.63 -12.64 15.29
C SER A 71 -2.93 -13.15 14.01
N ASN A 72 -2.28 -12.27 13.23
CA ASN A 72 -1.72 -12.58 11.93
C ASN A 72 -0.17 -12.58 11.90
N GLN A 73 0.48 -13.08 12.94
CA GLN A 73 1.94 -13.05 13.10
C GLN A 73 2.71 -13.85 12.01
N LEU A 74 2.14 -14.95 11.52
CA LEU A 74 2.70 -15.72 10.41
C LEU A 74 2.76 -14.90 9.11
N LEU A 75 1.79 -14.02 8.89
CA LEU A 75 1.75 -13.13 7.74
C LEU A 75 2.96 -12.19 7.73
N LEU A 76 3.31 -11.60 8.89
CA LEU A 76 4.47 -10.71 8.99
C LEU A 76 5.77 -11.47 8.68
N ARG A 77 5.90 -12.69 9.22
CA ARG A 77 7.05 -13.55 8.93
C ARG A 77 7.16 -13.86 7.44
N GLN A 78 6.05 -14.15 6.79
CA GLN A 78 6.02 -14.43 5.37
C GLN A 78 6.29 -13.18 4.52
N ALA A 79 5.78 -12.02 4.94
CA ALA A 79 6.06 -10.73 4.30
C ALA A 79 7.58 -10.46 4.27
N VAL A 80 8.26 -10.60 5.41
CA VAL A 80 9.73 -10.46 5.48
C VAL A 80 10.43 -11.43 4.55
N LYS A 81 10.03 -12.72 4.57
CA LYS A 81 10.63 -13.76 3.73
C LYS A 81 10.52 -13.47 2.25
N TRP A 82 9.43 -12.83 1.82
CA TRP A 82 9.19 -12.45 0.42
C TRP A 82 9.69 -11.05 0.07
N GLY A 83 10.38 -10.36 0.99
CA GLY A 83 10.96 -9.04 0.75
C GLY A 83 9.95 -7.88 0.83
N VAL A 84 8.77 -8.08 1.42
CA VAL A 84 7.85 -6.99 1.76
C VAL A 84 8.34 -6.37 3.06
N THR A 85 9.30 -5.47 2.94
CA THR A 85 10.06 -4.90 4.06
C THR A 85 9.65 -3.48 4.45
N TYR A 86 8.81 -2.82 3.69
CA TYR A 86 8.18 -1.56 4.09
C TYR A 86 6.87 -1.88 4.82
N TRP A 87 6.81 -1.56 6.11
CA TRP A 87 5.63 -1.78 6.96
C TRP A 87 5.04 -0.46 7.39
N ASP A 88 3.75 -0.29 7.11
CA ASP A 88 2.99 0.92 7.39
C ASP A 88 1.93 0.66 8.46
N THR A 89 1.96 1.43 9.54
CA THR A 89 0.94 1.45 10.59
C THR A 89 0.56 2.88 10.96
N ALA A 90 -0.28 3.03 11.98
CA ALA A 90 -0.61 4.30 12.61
C ALA A 90 -1.04 4.06 14.06
N ASP A 91 -0.93 5.08 14.91
CA ASP A 91 -1.29 5.00 16.32
C ASP A 91 -2.78 4.72 16.56
N CYS A 92 -3.63 5.11 15.60
CA CYS A 92 -5.08 4.91 15.66
C CYS A 92 -5.55 3.59 15.02
N TYR A 93 -4.70 2.89 14.22
CA TYR A 93 -5.15 1.69 13.51
C TYR A 93 -5.56 0.58 14.46
N GLU A 94 -6.81 0.11 14.32
CA GLU A 94 -7.42 -0.90 15.18
C GLU A 94 -7.29 -0.54 16.68
N GLY A 95 -7.47 0.74 17.02
CA GLY A 95 -7.30 1.23 18.38
C GLY A 95 -5.88 1.06 18.95
N GLY A 96 -4.88 1.11 18.08
CA GLY A 96 -3.46 0.87 18.40
C GLY A 96 -3.07 -0.60 18.46
N SER A 97 -4.00 -1.51 18.11
CA SER A 97 -3.73 -2.95 18.05
C SER A 97 -2.75 -3.30 16.92
N SER A 98 -2.78 -2.54 15.81
CA SER A 98 -1.81 -2.69 14.73
C SER A 98 -0.37 -2.51 15.21
N GLU A 99 -0.06 -1.42 15.92
CA GLU A 99 1.27 -1.16 16.49
C GLU A 99 1.66 -2.23 17.52
N ARG A 100 0.73 -2.63 18.42
CA ARG A 100 0.99 -3.72 19.38
C ARG A 100 1.28 -5.04 18.68
N GLY A 101 0.64 -5.31 17.55
CA GLY A 101 0.90 -6.49 16.74
C GLY A 101 2.30 -6.49 16.11
N VAL A 102 2.74 -5.33 15.62
CA VAL A 102 4.13 -5.14 15.16
C VAL A 102 5.10 -5.36 16.32
N GLY A 103 4.83 -4.77 17.50
CA GLY A 103 5.65 -4.94 18.69
C GLY A 103 5.75 -6.39 19.15
N LYS A 104 4.63 -7.14 19.14
CA LYS A 104 4.63 -8.57 19.42
C LYS A 104 5.55 -9.36 18.47
N PHE A 105 5.58 -8.94 17.20
CA PHE A 105 6.46 -9.56 16.21
C PHE A 105 7.93 -9.23 16.46
N LEU A 106 8.25 -7.96 16.66
CA LEU A 106 9.62 -7.49 16.88
C LEU A 106 10.22 -8.01 18.21
N ASP A 107 9.41 -8.15 19.24
CA ASP A 107 9.81 -8.79 20.49
C ASP A 107 10.28 -10.25 20.29
N LYS A 108 9.57 -10.97 19.43
CA LYS A 108 9.90 -12.36 19.10
C LYS A 108 11.04 -12.50 18.09
N TYR A 109 11.19 -11.52 17.18
CA TYR A 109 12.16 -11.53 16.10
C TYR A 109 12.89 -10.18 16.00
N PRO A 110 13.68 -9.79 17.02
CA PRO A 110 14.27 -8.45 17.13
C PRO A 110 15.22 -8.09 15.97
N GLU A 111 15.87 -9.09 15.38
CA GLU A 111 16.73 -8.91 14.21
C GLU A 111 15.97 -8.40 12.96
N THR A 112 14.65 -8.54 12.94
CA THR A 112 13.80 -8.06 11.85
C THR A 112 13.74 -6.54 11.82
N ARG A 113 13.85 -5.86 12.98
CA ARG A 113 13.79 -4.41 13.04
C ARG A 113 14.77 -3.73 12.07
N LYS A 114 15.96 -4.27 11.91
CA LYS A 114 16.99 -3.75 11.00
C LYS A 114 16.75 -4.07 9.54
N LYS A 115 15.84 -5.00 9.24
CA LYS A 115 15.51 -5.45 7.89
C LYS A 115 14.30 -4.75 7.30
N ILE A 116 13.52 -4.05 8.13
CA ILE A 116 12.28 -3.38 7.71
C ILE A 116 12.42 -1.86 7.74
N PHE A 117 11.73 -1.22 6.83
CA PHE A 117 11.44 0.23 6.84
C PHE A 117 10.09 0.39 7.52
N LEU A 118 10.11 0.79 8.80
CA LEU A 118 8.92 0.86 9.65
C LEU A 118 8.38 2.29 9.68
N VAL A 119 7.09 2.43 9.38
CA VAL A 119 6.39 3.71 9.33
C VAL A 119 5.21 3.69 10.29
N THR A 120 5.06 4.76 11.07
CA THR A 120 3.85 5.05 11.82
C THR A 120 3.40 6.49 11.63
N LYS A 121 2.17 6.78 12.07
CA LYS A 121 1.50 8.07 11.89
C LYS A 121 0.72 8.44 13.13
N SER A 122 0.52 9.74 13.37
CA SER A 122 -0.44 10.21 14.36
C SER A 122 -1.21 11.44 13.91
N ASP A 123 -2.38 11.63 14.51
CA ASP A 123 -3.27 12.75 14.20
C ASP A 123 -2.90 14.04 14.98
N ALA A 124 -1.81 14.04 15.77
CA ALA A 124 -1.35 15.22 16.49
C ALA A 124 -0.87 16.31 15.52
N ARG A 125 -1.19 17.55 15.87
CA ARG A 125 -0.82 18.76 15.10
C ARG A 125 0.06 19.72 15.90
N ASP A 126 0.38 19.37 17.15
CA ASP A 126 1.22 20.15 18.04
C ASP A 126 2.43 19.34 18.53
N PRO A 127 3.57 19.96 18.85
CA PRO A 127 4.79 19.27 19.27
C PRO A 127 4.62 18.39 20.50
N GLY A 128 3.78 18.80 21.48
CA GLY A 128 3.53 18.04 22.69
C GLY A 128 2.72 16.76 22.38
N GLY A 129 1.69 16.89 21.58
CA GLY A 129 0.88 15.77 21.07
C GLY A 129 1.71 14.80 20.24
N MET A 130 2.50 15.30 19.27
CA MET A 130 3.38 14.47 18.45
C MET A 130 4.40 13.70 19.31
N THR A 131 5.02 14.35 20.31
CA THR A 131 5.96 13.68 21.23
C THR A 131 5.29 12.57 22.01
N ARG A 132 4.11 12.84 22.59
CA ARG A 132 3.36 11.86 23.37
C ARG A 132 2.95 10.67 22.52
N LEU A 133 2.42 10.92 21.32
CA LEU A 133 1.96 9.85 20.44
C LEU A 133 3.11 9.05 19.84
N LEU A 134 4.22 9.68 19.44
CA LEU A 134 5.42 8.99 18.99
C LEU A 134 5.98 8.07 20.07
N ASN A 135 6.15 8.56 21.31
CA ASN A 135 6.67 7.75 22.42
C ASN A 135 5.74 6.54 22.69
N ARG A 136 4.41 6.73 22.66
CA ARG A 136 3.43 5.66 22.78
C ARG A 136 3.54 4.63 21.64
N SER A 137 3.75 5.09 20.42
CA SER A 137 3.94 4.22 19.26
C SER A 137 5.20 3.38 19.37
N LEU A 138 6.32 3.99 19.79
CA LEU A 138 7.59 3.29 20.04
C LEU A 138 7.45 2.22 21.12
N GLU A 139 6.79 2.54 22.24
CA GLU A 139 6.50 1.59 23.32
C GLU A 139 5.64 0.40 22.81
N ARG A 140 4.55 0.69 22.10
CA ARG A 140 3.68 -0.35 21.53
C ARG A 140 4.40 -1.27 20.55
N MET A 141 5.24 -0.70 19.69
CA MET A 141 6.00 -1.42 18.69
C MET A 141 7.30 -2.04 19.23
N LYS A 142 7.64 -1.81 20.51
CA LYS A 142 8.86 -2.33 21.18
C LYS A 142 10.12 -2.02 20.36
N THR A 143 10.28 -0.77 19.98
CA THR A 143 11.43 -0.27 19.21
C THR A 143 11.78 1.13 19.64
N ASP A 144 13.07 1.50 19.57
CA ASP A 144 13.56 2.81 19.94
C ASP A 144 13.36 3.86 18.84
N TYR A 145 13.07 3.43 17.62
CA TYR A 145 12.90 4.33 16.48
C TYR A 145 11.94 3.80 15.42
N VAL A 146 11.40 4.70 14.60
CA VAL A 146 10.77 4.38 13.31
C VAL A 146 11.61 4.97 12.18
N ASP A 147 11.54 4.37 11.00
CA ASP A 147 12.25 4.91 9.84
C ASP A 147 11.59 6.18 9.32
N LEU A 148 10.27 6.21 9.27
CA LEU A 148 9.52 7.38 8.81
C LEU A 148 8.31 7.63 9.72
N TYR A 149 8.15 8.87 10.15
CA TYR A 149 6.98 9.32 10.91
C TYR A 149 6.15 10.29 10.08
N PHE A 150 4.85 10.04 10.00
CA PHE A 150 3.92 10.90 9.29
C PHE A 150 2.97 11.65 10.23
N VAL A 151 2.74 12.93 9.92
CA VAL A 151 1.51 13.61 10.35
C VAL A 151 0.37 13.04 9.51
N HIS A 152 -0.65 12.49 10.18
CA HIS A 152 -1.66 11.65 9.55
C HIS A 152 -2.79 12.49 8.94
N GLY A 153 -3.03 12.36 7.64
CA GLY A 153 -4.23 12.86 6.97
C GLY A 153 -4.35 14.37 6.90
N ILE A 154 -3.26 15.10 6.59
CA ILE A 154 -3.37 16.56 6.39
C ILE A 154 -4.19 16.89 5.16
N SER A 155 -4.84 18.04 5.17
CA SER A 155 -5.62 18.61 4.08
C SER A 155 -5.08 19.96 3.57
N SER A 156 -4.20 20.59 4.35
CA SER A 156 -3.42 21.78 3.97
C SER A 156 -1.98 21.62 4.45
N ILE A 157 -1.04 22.20 3.70
CA ILE A 157 0.36 22.24 4.11
C ILE A 157 0.57 23.14 5.33
N ASP A 158 -0.33 24.08 5.59
CA ASP A 158 -0.30 24.94 6.77
C ASP A 158 -0.46 24.18 8.10
N GLU A 159 -0.91 22.93 8.04
CA GLU A 159 -0.90 22.00 9.20
C GLU A 159 0.52 21.57 9.61
N LEU A 160 1.54 21.90 8.80
CA LEU A 160 2.95 21.61 9.02
C LEU A 160 3.73 22.93 9.17
N ASP A 161 3.52 23.60 10.28
CA ASP A 161 4.11 24.89 10.62
C ASP A 161 5.60 24.80 11.04
N ASP A 162 6.18 25.94 11.43
CA ASP A 162 7.56 26.02 11.92
C ASP A 162 7.77 25.22 13.21
N ASP A 163 6.80 25.15 14.11
CA ASP A 163 6.87 24.35 15.32
C ASP A 163 6.96 22.85 14.99
N THR A 164 6.19 22.40 14.01
CA THR A 164 6.28 21.04 13.45
C THR A 164 7.67 20.76 12.86
N ARG A 165 8.23 21.73 12.12
CA ARG A 165 9.59 21.63 11.56
C ARG A 165 10.65 21.49 12.63
N VAL A 166 10.58 22.31 13.68
CA VAL A 166 11.50 22.28 14.84
C VAL A 166 11.38 20.94 15.56
N TRP A 167 10.15 20.48 15.79
CA TRP A 167 9.89 19.18 16.41
C TRP A 167 10.48 18.03 15.59
N ALA A 168 10.25 17.99 14.28
CA ALA A 168 10.78 16.94 13.40
C ALA A 168 12.32 16.90 13.44
N LYS A 169 12.98 18.08 13.42
CA LYS A 169 14.45 18.18 13.58
C LYS A 169 14.92 17.62 14.92
N LYS A 170 14.21 17.91 16.00
CA LYS A 170 14.51 17.39 17.34
C LYS A 170 14.32 15.88 17.41
N ALA A 171 13.21 15.36 16.93
CA ALA A 171 12.93 13.92 16.93
C ALA A 171 13.95 13.12 16.10
N LYS A 172 14.45 13.68 14.98
CA LYS A 172 15.58 13.14 14.21
C LYS A 172 16.89 13.16 15.02
N ALA A 173 17.19 14.27 15.70
CA ALA A 173 18.39 14.40 16.53
C ALA A 173 18.37 13.42 17.72
N GLU A 174 17.20 13.14 18.30
CA GLU A 174 16.99 12.14 19.34
C GLU A 174 17.01 10.69 18.79
N ALA A 175 17.21 10.50 17.48
CA ALA A 175 17.21 9.23 16.80
C ALA A 175 15.88 8.43 16.95
N LYS A 176 14.76 9.07 17.31
CA LYS A 176 13.44 8.46 17.40
C LYS A 176 12.77 8.27 16.06
N ILE A 177 13.09 9.13 15.09
CA ILE A 177 12.69 9.02 13.70
C ILE A 177 13.90 9.24 12.80
N LYS A 178 13.98 8.55 11.65
CA LYS A 178 15.01 8.87 10.66
C LYS A 178 14.53 9.92 9.67
N PHE A 179 13.26 9.78 9.23
CA PHE A 179 12.63 10.62 8.23
C PHE A 179 11.29 11.15 8.72
N PHE A 180 10.86 12.25 8.13
CA PHE A 180 9.60 12.92 8.48
C PHE A 180 8.80 13.28 7.23
N GLY A 181 7.47 13.26 7.36
CA GLY A 181 6.57 13.67 6.30
C GLY A 181 5.11 13.63 6.73
N PHE A 182 4.22 13.43 5.78
CA PHE A 182 2.79 13.39 6.03
C PHE A 182 2.06 12.39 5.12
N SER A 183 0.82 12.05 5.51
CA SER A 183 -0.13 11.40 4.61
C SER A 183 -1.29 12.34 4.29
N THR A 184 -1.90 12.17 3.12
CA THR A 184 -3.03 12.99 2.68
C THR A 184 -4.01 12.19 1.82
N HIS A 185 -5.31 12.51 1.96
CA HIS A 185 -6.41 11.93 1.20
C HIS A 185 -7.23 12.98 0.43
N SER A 186 -7.09 14.24 0.80
CA SER A 186 -7.82 15.38 0.24
C SER A 186 -6.86 16.50 -0.08
N ASN A 187 -7.19 17.32 -1.08
CA ASN A 187 -6.34 18.42 -1.54
C ASN A 187 -4.88 18.01 -1.79
N MET A 188 -4.71 16.77 -2.27
CA MET A 188 -3.41 16.10 -2.33
C MET A 188 -2.42 16.82 -3.23
N GLU A 189 -2.87 17.20 -4.40
CA GLU A 189 -2.02 17.85 -5.40
C GLU A 189 -1.47 19.18 -4.89
N GLU A 190 -2.27 19.96 -4.17
CA GLU A 190 -1.84 21.23 -3.57
C GLU A 190 -0.86 20.97 -2.41
N CYS A 191 -1.21 20.07 -1.49
CA CYS A 191 -0.31 19.68 -0.40
C CYS A 191 1.06 19.20 -0.92
N MET A 192 1.07 18.44 -2.02
CA MET A 192 2.30 17.93 -2.62
C MET A 192 3.12 19.04 -3.29
N LEU A 193 2.47 19.95 -4.03
CA LEU A 193 3.14 21.08 -4.70
C LEU A 193 3.78 22.03 -3.67
N GLU A 194 3.07 22.33 -2.59
CA GLU A 194 3.61 23.17 -1.51
C GLU A 194 4.70 22.45 -0.73
N ALA A 195 4.54 21.15 -0.44
CA ALA A 195 5.56 20.35 0.23
C ALA A 195 6.87 20.28 -0.58
N ALA A 196 6.80 20.28 -1.91
CA ALA A 196 7.98 20.27 -2.77
C ALA A 196 8.87 21.51 -2.58
N LYS A 197 8.33 22.61 -2.05
CA LYS A 197 9.07 23.82 -1.69
C LYS A 197 9.75 23.71 -0.31
N LEU A 198 9.44 22.67 0.47
CA LEU A 198 9.92 22.49 1.84
C LEU A 198 11.07 21.47 1.88
N SER A 199 12.27 21.93 2.19
CA SER A 199 13.49 21.09 2.18
C SER A 199 13.53 19.99 3.24
N TRP A 200 12.66 20.07 4.27
CA TRP A 200 12.67 19.20 5.45
C TRP A 200 11.65 18.06 5.39
N ILE A 201 10.81 17.99 4.35
CA ILE A 201 9.92 16.86 4.09
C ILE A 201 10.69 15.77 3.34
N ASP A 202 10.67 14.56 3.89
CA ASP A 202 11.38 13.41 3.32
C ASP A 202 10.44 12.45 2.56
N GLY A 203 9.17 12.38 2.98
CA GLY A 203 8.22 11.45 2.38
C GLY A 203 6.77 11.91 2.43
N ILE A 204 5.99 11.46 1.45
CA ILE A 204 4.54 11.70 1.37
C ILE A 204 3.84 10.39 1.04
N MET A 205 2.75 10.09 1.76
CA MET A 205 1.81 9.04 1.41
C MET A 205 0.51 9.65 0.93
N MET A 206 0.13 9.41 -0.32
CA MET A 206 -1.05 10.00 -0.93
C MET A 206 -1.95 8.95 -1.58
N THR A 207 -3.23 9.27 -1.74
CA THR A 207 -4.10 8.46 -2.61
C THR A 207 -3.61 8.57 -4.05
N TYR A 208 -3.14 7.46 -4.61
CA TYR A 208 -2.64 7.42 -5.98
C TYR A 208 -2.99 6.08 -6.63
N ASN A 209 -3.67 6.14 -7.77
CA ASN A 209 -4.14 4.96 -8.48
C ASN A 209 -4.37 5.27 -9.96
N TYR A 210 -4.74 4.27 -10.74
CA TYR A 210 -4.98 4.40 -12.18
C TYR A 210 -6.03 5.47 -12.56
N ARG A 211 -6.88 5.91 -11.63
CA ARG A 211 -7.88 6.97 -11.85
C ARG A 211 -7.30 8.37 -11.73
N LEU A 212 -6.25 8.53 -10.94
CA LEU A 212 -5.64 9.82 -10.61
C LEU A 212 -4.34 10.06 -11.37
N MET A 213 -3.60 8.99 -11.71
CA MET A 213 -2.25 9.07 -12.27
C MET A 213 -2.15 9.86 -13.58
N ASN A 214 -3.24 9.92 -14.36
CA ASN A 214 -3.29 10.62 -15.65
C ASN A 214 -3.85 12.03 -15.54
N LYS A 215 -4.25 12.51 -14.35
CA LYS A 215 -4.69 13.90 -14.14
C LYS A 215 -3.47 14.82 -14.19
N SER A 216 -3.54 15.90 -14.98
CA SER A 216 -2.40 16.81 -15.18
C SER A 216 -1.86 17.38 -13.87
N LYS A 217 -2.73 17.84 -12.97
CA LYS A 217 -2.33 18.39 -11.67
C LYS A 217 -1.63 17.34 -10.77
N MET A 218 -2.07 16.07 -10.83
CA MET A 218 -1.40 14.98 -10.11
C MET A 218 -0.03 14.66 -10.71
N GLN A 219 0.10 14.69 -12.04
CA GLN A 219 1.40 14.50 -12.71
C GLN A 219 2.38 15.62 -12.36
N GLU A 220 1.92 16.88 -12.36
CA GLU A 220 2.69 18.03 -11.93
C GLU A 220 3.17 17.89 -10.47
N ALA A 221 2.27 17.52 -9.56
CA ALA A 221 2.58 17.33 -8.15
C ALA A 221 3.60 16.20 -7.91
N VAL A 222 3.45 15.07 -8.62
CA VAL A 222 4.43 13.97 -8.57
C VAL A 222 5.78 14.41 -9.11
N ALA A 223 5.82 15.15 -10.22
CA ALA A 223 7.06 15.65 -10.80
C ALA A 223 7.77 16.62 -9.84
N ALA A 224 7.06 17.59 -9.26
CA ALA A 224 7.60 18.54 -8.30
C ALA A 224 8.19 17.84 -7.05
N CYS A 225 7.46 16.88 -6.48
CA CYS A 225 7.96 16.10 -5.35
C CYS A 225 9.20 15.27 -5.72
N THR A 226 9.23 14.71 -6.93
CA THR A 226 10.38 13.94 -7.41
C THR A 226 11.62 14.82 -7.57
N GLU A 227 11.48 16.01 -8.14
CA GLU A 227 12.55 17.00 -8.28
C GLU A 227 13.07 17.46 -6.92
N ALA A 228 12.16 17.67 -5.94
CA ALA A 228 12.52 17.98 -4.56
C ALA A 228 13.13 16.79 -3.78
N GLY A 229 13.18 15.61 -4.40
CA GLY A 229 13.71 14.39 -3.79
C GLY A 229 12.83 13.82 -2.67
N ILE A 230 11.53 14.08 -2.69
CA ILE A 230 10.58 13.52 -1.71
C ILE A 230 10.18 12.11 -2.11
N GLY A 231 10.29 11.15 -1.19
CA GLY A 231 9.87 9.77 -1.42
C GLY A 231 8.34 9.64 -1.43
N LEU A 232 7.77 9.02 -2.47
CA LEU A 232 6.32 8.91 -2.64
C LEU A 232 5.83 7.48 -2.39
N THR A 233 4.80 7.35 -1.54
CA THR A 233 4.08 6.10 -1.30
C THR A 233 2.63 6.23 -1.75
N ALA A 234 2.20 5.38 -2.67
CA ALA A 234 0.83 5.32 -3.12
C ALA A 234 -0.02 4.49 -2.16
N MET A 235 -1.20 4.99 -1.78
CA MET A 235 -2.22 4.22 -1.07
C MET A 235 -3.54 4.23 -1.84
N LYS A 236 -4.51 3.38 -1.44
CA LYS A 236 -5.83 3.22 -2.08
C LYS A 236 -5.73 2.87 -3.57
N THR A 237 -4.72 2.10 -3.92
CA THR A 237 -4.41 1.69 -5.30
C THR A 237 -5.39 0.64 -5.80
N GLN A 238 -5.82 -0.28 -4.94
CA GLN A 238 -6.71 -1.40 -5.29
C GLN A 238 -8.18 -1.14 -4.96
N GLY A 239 -8.51 -0.07 -4.25
CA GLY A 239 -9.85 0.24 -3.78
C GLY A 239 -10.80 0.75 -4.88
N GLY A 240 -12.09 0.83 -4.52
CA GLY A 240 -13.14 1.37 -5.38
C GLY A 240 -13.51 0.44 -6.54
N TRP A 241 -14.40 -0.51 -6.27
CA TRP A 241 -15.02 -1.34 -7.28
C TRP A 241 -16.49 -0.94 -7.43
N SER A 242 -16.93 -0.65 -8.65
CA SER A 242 -18.33 -0.71 -9.03
C SER A 242 -18.50 -1.94 -9.93
N SER A 243 -19.24 -2.94 -9.47
CA SER A 243 -19.46 -4.21 -10.17
C SER A 243 -20.42 -4.09 -11.37
N ASP A 244 -21.08 -2.96 -11.53
CA ASP A 244 -22.32 -2.89 -12.31
C ASP A 244 -22.16 -2.35 -13.72
N SER A 245 -20.94 -2.16 -14.23
CA SER A 245 -20.72 -1.72 -15.60
C SER A 245 -20.29 -2.89 -16.52
N SER A 246 -20.82 -2.93 -17.72
CA SER A 246 -20.41 -3.91 -18.75
C SER A 246 -18.93 -3.80 -19.12
N SER A 247 -18.32 -2.63 -18.92
CA SER A 247 -16.89 -2.39 -19.09
C SER A 247 -16.05 -3.05 -18.01
N ALA A 248 -16.57 -3.16 -16.77
CA ALA A 248 -15.88 -3.84 -15.68
C ALA A 248 -15.63 -5.32 -15.99
N ALA A 249 -16.64 -6.02 -16.51
CA ALA A 249 -16.51 -7.43 -16.88
C ALA A 249 -15.46 -7.63 -18.00
N LYS A 250 -15.53 -6.81 -19.06
CA LYS A 250 -14.56 -6.86 -20.18
C LYS A 250 -13.13 -6.60 -19.72
N LEU A 251 -12.94 -5.66 -18.77
CA LEU A 251 -11.65 -5.35 -18.20
C LEU A 251 -11.09 -6.54 -17.40
N VAL A 252 -11.91 -7.15 -16.55
CA VAL A 252 -11.55 -8.33 -15.76
C VAL A 252 -11.14 -9.47 -16.68
N ASP A 253 -11.95 -9.78 -17.69
CA ASP A 253 -11.68 -10.85 -18.65
C ASP A 253 -10.37 -10.61 -19.41
N SER A 254 -10.09 -9.37 -19.81
CA SER A 254 -8.84 -9.01 -20.49
C SER A 254 -7.60 -9.27 -19.62
N PHE A 255 -7.69 -8.99 -18.31
CA PHE A 255 -6.56 -9.23 -17.40
C PHE A 255 -6.43 -10.71 -17.01
N ILE A 256 -7.53 -11.42 -16.80
CA ILE A 256 -7.50 -12.87 -16.54
C ILE A 256 -6.85 -13.63 -17.70
N GLN A 257 -7.16 -13.27 -18.95
CA GLN A 257 -6.54 -13.85 -20.14
C GLN A 257 -5.01 -13.62 -20.18
N LYS A 258 -4.50 -12.59 -19.53
CA LYS A 258 -3.06 -12.28 -19.41
C LYS A 258 -2.42 -12.85 -18.14
N GLY A 259 -3.16 -13.63 -17.35
CA GLY A 259 -2.66 -14.33 -16.18
C GLY A 259 -2.58 -13.47 -14.90
N PHE A 260 -3.33 -12.35 -14.80
CA PHE A 260 -3.43 -11.59 -13.54
C PHE A 260 -4.85 -11.09 -13.27
N THR A 261 -5.14 -10.84 -12.01
CA THR A 261 -6.41 -10.29 -11.56
C THR A 261 -6.47 -8.78 -11.83
N ASP A 262 -7.67 -8.21 -11.83
CA ASP A 262 -7.90 -6.75 -11.87
C ASP A 262 -7.15 -6.02 -10.75
N LYS A 263 -7.13 -6.58 -9.54
CA LYS A 263 -6.40 -6.00 -8.39
C LYS A 263 -4.90 -5.99 -8.61
N GLN A 264 -4.34 -7.05 -9.21
CA GLN A 264 -2.93 -7.10 -9.60
C GLN A 264 -2.62 -6.10 -10.72
N ALA A 265 -3.52 -5.96 -11.71
CA ALA A 265 -3.37 -4.97 -12.78
C ALA A 265 -3.32 -3.52 -12.24
N ARG A 266 -4.14 -3.19 -11.23
CA ARG A 266 -4.13 -1.87 -10.58
C ARG A 266 -2.81 -1.57 -9.86
N LEU A 267 -2.22 -2.55 -9.18
CA LEU A 267 -0.88 -2.42 -8.60
C LEU A 267 0.16 -2.17 -9.70
N LYS A 268 0.12 -3.00 -10.75
CA LYS A 268 1.06 -2.88 -11.88
C LYS A 268 0.97 -1.51 -12.54
N ALA A 269 -0.23 -0.97 -12.75
CA ALA A 269 -0.41 0.37 -13.33
C ALA A 269 0.32 1.46 -12.53
N VAL A 270 0.27 1.40 -11.20
CA VAL A 270 0.99 2.37 -10.36
C VAL A 270 2.50 2.14 -10.39
N TRP A 271 2.94 0.88 -10.44
CA TRP A 271 4.38 0.57 -10.54
C TRP A 271 5.02 0.94 -11.88
N GLU A 272 4.22 1.18 -12.96
CA GLU A 272 4.75 1.75 -14.22
C GLU A 272 5.34 3.16 -14.00
N ASN A 273 4.87 3.90 -12.98
CA ASN A 273 5.48 5.16 -12.61
C ASN A 273 6.70 4.94 -11.69
N PRO A 274 7.94 5.15 -12.20
CA PRO A 274 9.16 4.93 -11.41
C PRO A 274 9.32 5.90 -10.23
N ASN A 275 8.60 7.02 -10.23
CA ASN A 275 8.66 8.04 -9.19
C ASN A 275 7.87 7.62 -7.92
N ILE A 276 7.02 6.60 -8.03
CA ILE A 276 6.33 6.01 -6.88
C ILE A 276 7.24 4.94 -6.27
N ALA A 277 7.79 5.22 -5.10
CA ALA A 277 8.75 4.32 -4.46
C ALA A 277 8.10 3.04 -3.93
N SER A 278 6.87 3.13 -3.41
CA SER A 278 6.15 1.99 -2.85
C SER A 278 4.63 2.14 -3.00
N VAL A 279 3.94 1.01 -3.05
CA VAL A 279 2.48 0.94 -3.01
C VAL A 279 2.05 0.27 -1.72
N CYS A 280 1.33 1.02 -0.87
CA CYS A 280 0.79 0.52 0.38
C CYS A 280 -0.53 -0.22 0.13
N SER A 281 -0.55 -1.51 0.43
CA SER A 281 -1.72 -2.36 0.32
C SER A 281 -2.04 -3.05 1.63
N GLN A 282 -3.28 -2.97 2.05
CA GLN A 282 -3.80 -3.77 3.16
C GLN A 282 -3.83 -5.23 2.73
N MET A 283 -3.12 -6.09 3.47
CA MET A 283 -2.99 -7.52 3.16
C MET A 283 -3.31 -8.34 4.41
N PRO A 284 -4.61 -8.46 4.80
CA PRO A 284 -5.01 -9.04 6.09
C PRO A 284 -4.93 -10.56 6.14
N ASN A 285 -4.58 -11.23 5.05
CA ASN A 285 -4.40 -12.68 4.99
C ASN A 285 -3.33 -13.09 3.97
N LEU A 286 -2.86 -14.33 4.07
CA LEU A 286 -1.79 -14.87 3.21
C LEU A 286 -2.17 -14.89 1.72
N THR A 287 -3.43 -15.13 1.37
CA THR A 287 -3.89 -15.18 -0.03
C THR A 287 -3.70 -13.83 -0.72
N ILE A 288 -4.07 -12.74 -0.05
CA ILE A 288 -3.90 -11.39 -0.58
C ILE A 288 -2.41 -11.02 -0.63
N LEU A 289 -1.65 -11.35 0.42
CA LEU A 289 -0.21 -11.13 0.44
C LEU A 289 0.48 -11.86 -0.73
N MET A 290 0.18 -13.15 -0.93
CA MET A 290 0.72 -13.95 -2.04
C MET A 290 0.37 -13.36 -3.39
N SER A 291 -0.89 -12.98 -3.60
CA SER A 291 -1.36 -12.37 -4.86
C SER A 291 -0.61 -11.07 -5.18
N ASN A 292 -0.44 -10.20 -4.18
CA ASN A 292 0.24 -8.92 -4.37
C ASN A 292 1.76 -9.10 -4.57
N VAL A 293 2.37 -10.03 -3.84
CA VAL A 293 3.78 -10.40 -4.03
C VAL A 293 4.01 -10.97 -5.43
N ALA A 294 3.13 -11.88 -5.91
CA ALA A 294 3.21 -12.41 -7.27
C ALA A 294 3.13 -11.30 -8.32
N ALA A 295 2.26 -10.31 -8.12
CA ALA A 295 2.19 -9.13 -9.00
C ALA A 295 3.48 -8.31 -8.98
N ALA A 296 4.08 -8.09 -7.80
CA ALA A 296 5.31 -7.32 -7.64
C ALA A 296 6.54 -8.01 -8.24
N MET A 297 6.59 -9.35 -8.16
CA MET A 297 7.69 -10.16 -8.70
C MET A 297 7.49 -10.52 -10.17
N GLY A 298 6.27 -10.45 -10.69
CA GLY A 298 5.95 -10.80 -12.07
C GLY A 298 6.59 -9.85 -13.07
N ARG A 299 7.29 -10.41 -14.06
CA ARG A 299 7.98 -9.65 -15.12
C ARG A 299 7.04 -9.07 -16.19
N THR A 300 5.78 -9.49 -16.18
CA THR A 300 4.77 -9.03 -17.15
C THR A 300 4.36 -7.60 -16.80
N SER A 301 4.68 -6.66 -17.67
CA SER A 301 4.21 -5.26 -17.62
C SER A 301 2.83 -5.13 -18.26
N LEU A 302 2.12 -4.06 -17.95
CA LEU A 302 0.90 -3.69 -18.66
C LEU A 302 1.27 -3.08 -20.03
N SER A 303 0.54 -3.49 -21.07
CA SER A 303 0.65 -2.84 -22.39
C SER A 303 -0.05 -1.48 -22.38
N ALA A 304 0.25 -0.62 -23.34
CA ALA A 304 -0.47 0.65 -23.55
C ALA A 304 -1.99 0.43 -23.69
N ARG A 305 -2.41 -0.69 -24.31
CA ARG A 305 -3.83 -1.08 -24.40
C ARG A 305 -4.43 -1.35 -23.03
N ASP A 306 -3.68 -2.00 -22.12
CA ASP A 306 -4.18 -2.30 -20.77
C ASP A 306 -4.36 -1.03 -19.94
N LEU A 307 -3.41 -0.11 -20.04
CA LEU A 307 -3.49 1.20 -19.40
C LEU A 307 -4.68 2.01 -19.95
N HIS A 308 -4.90 1.96 -21.26
CA HIS A 308 -6.05 2.60 -21.88
C HIS A 308 -7.38 2.01 -21.40
N LEU A 309 -7.49 0.67 -21.27
CA LEU A 309 -8.68 0.03 -20.72
C LEU A 309 -8.94 0.44 -19.26
N LEU A 310 -7.91 0.56 -18.45
CA LEU A 310 -8.05 1.06 -17.08
C LEU A 310 -8.51 2.52 -17.03
N ASP A 311 -8.01 3.37 -17.92
CA ASP A 311 -8.44 4.77 -18.03
C ASP A 311 -9.89 4.88 -18.52
N GLN A 312 -10.29 4.11 -19.52
CA GLN A 312 -11.68 4.02 -19.98
C GLN A 312 -12.62 3.59 -18.83
N TYR A 313 -12.27 2.53 -18.12
CA TYR A 313 -13.03 2.08 -16.94
C TYR A 313 -13.11 3.16 -15.86
N ALA A 314 -12.02 3.89 -15.63
CA ALA A 314 -12.00 4.98 -14.66
C ALA A 314 -13.00 6.09 -15.01
N ARG A 315 -13.11 6.45 -16.30
CA ARG A 315 -14.05 7.46 -16.77
C ARG A 315 -15.50 7.00 -16.66
N GLU A 316 -15.79 5.78 -17.11
CA GLU A 316 -17.15 5.20 -17.10
C GLU A 316 -17.71 5.01 -15.68
N THR A 317 -16.85 4.79 -14.68
CA THR A 317 -17.25 4.55 -13.29
C THR A 317 -16.91 5.71 -12.34
N ALA A 318 -16.66 6.89 -12.87
CA ALA A 318 -16.25 8.05 -12.07
C ALA A 318 -17.32 8.48 -11.04
N SER A 319 -18.60 8.40 -11.40
CA SER A 319 -19.73 8.77 -10.53
C SER A 319 -19.92 7.82 -9.33
N ASN A 320 -19.43 6.58 -9.44
CA ASN A 320 -19.62 5.54 -8.44
C ASN A 320 -18.33 5.26 -7.65
N TYR A 321 -17.30 6.10 -7.83
CA TYR A 321 -16.01 5.88 -7.18
C TYR A 321 -16.01 6.41 -5.75
N CYS A 322 -15.75 5.52 -4.80
CA CYS A 322 -15.45 5.86 -3.41
C CYS A 322 -13.97 5.63 -3.11
N ALA A 323 -13.27 6.68 -2.68
CA ALA A 323 -11.88 6.58 -2.26
C ALA A 323 -11.71 5.93 -0.87
N GLY A 324 -12.82 5.62 -0.16
CA GLY A 324 -12.79 5.04 1.18
C GLY A 324 -12.32 6.04 2.26
N CYS A 325 -12.61 7.32 2.10
CA CYS A 325 -12.31 8.37 3.08
C CYS A 325 -13.49 8.60 4.04
N SER A 326 -13.92 7.54 4.73
CA SER A 326 -15.12 7.52 5.59
C SER A 326 -15.21 8.67 6.60
N ASN A 327 -14.07 9.18 7.08
CA ASN A 327 -14.04 10.28 8.05
C ASN A 327 -14.32 11.67 7.44
N ILE A 328 -14.40 11.78 6.12
CA ILE A 328 -14.58 13.05 5.37
C ILE A 328 -15.83 12.99 4.49
N CYS A 329 -16.35 11.78 4.23
CA CYS A 329 -17.47 11.58 3.34
C CYS A 329 -18.80 11.83 4.07
N GLN A 330 -19.53 12.89 3.66
CA GLN A 330 -20.86 13.20 4.20
C GLN A 330 -21.96 12.26 3.67
N THR A 331 -21.65 11.32 2.78
CA THR A 331 -22.60 10.40 2.13
C THR A 331 -22.36 8.92 2.50
N ALA A 332 -21.53 8.64 3.50
CA ALA A 332 -21.26 7.27 3.97
C ALA A 332 -22.17 6.92 5.15
#